data_dc91dad880ea3c0933eb779392454154
#
_entry.id   dc91dad880ea3c0933eb779392454154
#
_cell.length_a   1.000
_cell.length_b   1.000
_cell.length_c   1.000
_cell.angle_alpha   90.00
_cell.angle_beta   90.00
_cell.angle_gamma   90.00
#
_symmetry.space_group_name_H-M   'P 1'
#
loop_
_entity.id
_entity.type
_entity.pdbx_description
1 polymer ?
#
loop_
_entity_poly.entity_id
_entity_poly.type
_entity_poly.pdbx_seq_one_letter_code
_entity_poly.pdbx_strand_id
1 'polypeptide(L)'
;MATLQKEIIRGKILYYLALIAPQAATLPLLQGELDLFGYPVPMDELTFHLAYLSEKGFVSIADMKGPGGRPEVRSVKITAQGIDYHDGRLPGDAGIHVEPR
;
A
#
# COMPACT_ATOMS: atom_id res chain seq x y z
N MET A 1 11.75 -17.10 1.25
CA MET A 1 11.55 -16.91 -0.18
C MET A 1 11.14 -15.48 -0.45
N ALA A 2 11.83 -14.82 -1.38
CA ALA A 2 11.60 -13.40 -1.66
C ALA A 2 10.16 -13.13 -2.14
N THR A 3 9.56 -14.06 -2.90
CA THR A 3 8.21 -13.90 -3.44
C THR A 3 7.18 -13.81 -2.32
N LEU A 4 7.24 -14.71 -1.35
CA LEU A 4 6.28 -14.71 -0.24
C LEU A 4 6.40 -13.44 0.59
N GLN A 5 7.63 -12.96 0.81
CA GLN A 5 7.84 -11.74 1.56
C GLN A 5 7.20 -10.55 0.86
N LYS A 6 7.32 -10.46 -0.47
CA LYS A 6 6.70 -9.38 -1.24
C LYS A 6 5.18 -9.45 -1.14
N GLU A 7 4.62 -10.64 -1.19
CA GLU A 7 3.18 -10.83 -1.05
C GLU A 7 2.69 -10.36 0.32
N ILE A 8 3.43 -10.68 1.37
CA ILE A 8 3.10 -10.27 2.73
C ILE A 8 3.18 -8.75 2.86
N ILE A 9 4.23 -8.13 2.31
CA ILE A 9 4.38 -6.68 2.36
C ILE A 9 3.19 -5.99 1.71
N ARG A 10 2.75 -6.47 0.55
CA ARG A 10 1.59 -5.91 -0.13
C ARG A 10 0.32 -6.07 0.71
N GLY A 11 0.16 -7.20 1.37
CA GLY A 11 -0.95 -7.41 2.30
C GLY A 11 -0.91 -6.46 3.48
N LYS A 12 0.28 -6.22 4.05
CA LYS A 12 0.44 -5.27 5.17
C LYS A 12 0.15 -3.84 4.74
N ILE A 13 0.52 -3.47 3.52
CA ILE A 13 0.18 -2.15 2.98
C ILE A 13 -1.34 -1.96 2.96
N LEU A 14 -2.07 -2.94 2.43
CA LEU A 14 -3.52 -2.87 2.40
C LEU A 14 -4.12 -2.85 3.80
N TYR A 15 -3.58 -3.64 4.72
CA TYR A 15 -4.04 -3.67 6.09
C TYR A 15 -3.95 -2.28 6.73
N TYR A 16 -2.78 -1.66 6.63
CA TYR A 16 -2.58 -0.33 7.23
C TYR A 16 -3.48 0.71 6.58
N LEU A 17 -3.57 0.71 5.25
CA LEU A 17 -4.40 1.69 4.55
C LEU A 17 -5.88 1.49 4.83
N ALA A 18 -6.33 0.24 5.03
CA ALA A 18 -7.70 -0.03 5.43
C ALA A 18 -7.97 0.50 6.84
N LEU A 19 -6.97 0.38 7.71
CA LEU A 19 -7.08 0.83 9.09
C LEU A 19 -7.30 2.34 9.18
N ILE A 20 -6.62 3.12 8.32
CA ILE A 20 -6.73 4.57 8.34
C ILE A 20 -7.75 5.11 7.34
N ALA A 21 -8.41 4.26 6.56
CA ALA A 21 -9.37 4.70 5.56
C ALA A 21 -10.43 5.61 6.18
N PRO A 22 -10.89 6.64 5.47
CA PRO A 22 -10.58 7.02 4.10
C PRO A 22 -9.35 7.93 3.95
N GLN A 23 -8.53 8.02 4.97
CA GLN A 23 -7.35 8.89 4.97
C GLN A 23 -6.25 8.32 4.07
N ALA A 24 -5.45 9.22 3.52
CA ALA A 24 -4.26 8.85 2.76
C ALA A 24 -3.04 8.88 3.68
N ALA A 25 -2.05 8.07 3.36
CA ALA A 25 -0.75 8.10 4.03
C ALA A 25 0.31 8.59 3.07
N THR A 26 1.26 9.37 3.56
CA THR A 26 2.44 9.71 2.76
C THR A 26 3.32 8.47 2.64
N LEU A 27 4.14 8.41 1.60
CA LEU A 27 5.03 7.26 1.42
C LEU A 27 6.03 7.10 2.57
N PRO A 28 6.66 8.16 3.08
CA PRO A 28 7.54 8.00 4.25
C PRO A 28 6.81 7.46 5.48
N LEU A 29 5.57 7.88 5.72
CA LEU A 29 4.79 7.35 6.83
C LEU A 29 4.51 5.87 6.65
N LEU A 30 4.09 5.48 5.45
CA LEU A 30 3.82 4.08 5.14
C LEU A 30 5.09 3.24 5.29
N GLN A 31 6.22 3.74 4.83
CA GLN A 31 7.50 3.06 4.98
C GLN A 31 7.82 2.82 6.46
N GLY A 32 7.59 3.83 7.31
CA GLY A 32 7.80 3.71 8.75
C GLY A 32 6.88 2.68 9.38
N GLU A 33 5.64 2.60 8.94
CA GLU A 33 4.70 1.60 9.45
C GLU A 33 5.10 0.19 9.06
N LEU A 34 5.58 0.00 7.82
CA LEU A 34 6.09 -1.31 7.41
C LEU A 34 7.29 -1.73 8.22
N ASP A 35 8.17 -0.77 8.56
CA ASP A 35 9.31 -1.03 9.42
C ASP A 35 8.86 -1.52 10.79
N LEU A 36 7.83 -0.90 11.35
CA LEU A 36 7.26 -1.30 12.63
C LEU A 36 6.62 -2.69 12.57
N PHE A 37 6.08 -3.08 11.42
CA PHE A 37 5.53 -4.43 11.22
C PHE A 37 6.62 -5.48 11.05
N GLY A 38 7.90 -5.06 10.98
CA GLY A 38 9.01 -5.98 10.77
C GLY A 38 9.36 -6.21 9.31
N TYR A 39 8.88 -5.37 8.41
CA TYR A 39 9.14 -5.49 6.98
C TYR A 39 9.72 -4.18 6.43
N PRO A 40 10.96 -3.84 6.83
CA PRO A 40 11.60 -2.63 6.28
C PRO A 40 11.82 -2.78 4.79
N VAL A 41 11.44 -1.75 4.02
CA VAL A 41 11.61 -1.75 2.57
C VAL A 41 12.21 -0.43 2.13
N PRO A 42 13.14 -0.45 1.15
CA PRO A 42 13.62 0.79 0.54
C PRO A 42 12.48 1.49 -0.20
N MET A 43 12.62 2.80 -0.39
CA MET A 43 11.59 3.60 -1.03
C MET A 43 11.29 3.14 -2.47
N ASP A 44 12.29 2.72 -3.22
CA ASP A 44 12.09 2.24 -4.59
C ASP A 44 11.29 0.93 -4.61
N GLU A 45 11.53 0.04 -3.65
CA GLU A 45 10.74 -1.19 -3.55
C GLU A 45 9.31 -0.88 -3.11
N LEU A 46 9.13 0.05 -2.18
CA LEU A 46 7.79 0.47 -1.76
C LEU A 46 7.02 1.04 -2.96
N THR A 47 7.65 1.89 -3.75
CA THR A 47 7.04 2.44 -4.95
C THR A 47 6.62 1.34 -5.92
N PHE A 48 7.44 0.31 -6.08
CA PHE A 48 7.12 -0.83 -6.93
C PHE A 48 5.87 -1.56 -6.42
N HIS A 49 5.79 -1.82 -5.13
CA HIS A 49 4.61 -2.48 -4.55
C HIS A 49 3.35 -1.65 -4.72
N LEU A 50 3.46 -0.33 -4.53
CA LEU A 50 2.31 0.55 -4.69
C LEU A 50 1.84 0.62 -6.15
N ALA A 51 2.78 0.58 -7.11
CA ALA A 51 2.42 0.51 -8.52
C ALA A 51 1.63 -0.77 -8.82
N TYR A 52 2.08 -1.89 -8.26
CA TYR A 52 1.37 -3.16 -8.41
C TYR A 52 -0.06 -3.07 -7.88
N LEU A 53 -0.20 -2.55 -6.66
CA LEU A 53 -1.52 -2.43 -6.04
C LEU A 53 -2.42 -1.43 -6.78
N SER A 54 -1.83 -0.37 -7.33
CA SER A 54 -2.57 0.61 -8.11
C SER A 54 -3.08 0.01 -9.42
N GLU A 55 -2.28 -0.83 -10.07
CA GLU A 55 -2.71 -1.52 -11.29
C GLU A 55 -3.85 -2.49 -11.02
N LYS A 56 -3.91 -3.07 -9.83
CA LYS A 56 -5.03 -3.92 -9.42
C LYS A 56 -6.27 -3.10 -9.04
N GLY A 57 -6.13 -1.78 -8.95
CA GLY A 57 -7.23 -0.91 -8.56
C GLY A 57 -7.46 -0.86 -7.05
N PHE A 58 -6.53 -1.36 -6.25
CA PHE A 58 -6.71 -1.47 -4.80
C PHE A 58 -6.27 -0.23 -4.04
N VAL A 59 -5.39 0.57 -4.63
CA VAL A 59 -4.96 1.84 -4.03
C VAL A 59 -4.98 2.94 -5.07
N SER A 60 -5.04 4.17 -4.59
CA SER A 60 -4.97 5.37 -5.42
C SER A 60 -3.79 6.21 -4.94
N ILE A 61 -2.93 6.59 -5.87
CA ILE A 61 -1.72 7.35 -5.58
C ILE A 61 -1.92 8.77 -6.07
N ALA A 62 -1.59 9.75 -5.23
CA ALA A 62 -1.68 11.16 -5.58
C ALA A 62 -0.36 11.87 -5.25
N ASP A 63 0.02 12.79 -6.11
CA ASP A 63 1.17 13.65 -5.85
C ASP A 63 0.67 14.96 -5.27
N MET A 64 1.19 15.35 -4.11
CA MET A 64 0.92 16.66 -3.53
C MET A 64 1.98 17.62 -4.02
N LYS A 65 1.54 18.76 -4.58
CA LYS A 65 2.47 19.77 -5.08
C LYS A 65 2.82 20.76 -4.00
N GLY A 66 4.11 21.01 -3.85
CA GLY A 66 4.60 22.03 -2.96
C GLY A 66 4.65 23.40 -3.63
N PRO A 67 5.23 24.39 -2.95
CA PRO A 67 5.39 25.75 -3.51
C PRO A 67 6.12 25.71 -4.85
N GLY A 68 5.65 26.55 -5.78
CA GLY A 68 6.26 26.61 -7.10
C GLY A 68 5.90 25.46 -8.03
N GLY A 69 4.90 24.65 -7.67
CA GLY A 69 4.45 23.54 -8.51
C GLY A 69 5.33 22.30 -8.46
N ARG A 70 6.30 22.23 -7.54
CA ARG A 70 7.17 21.08 -7.40
C ARG A 70 6.42 19.94 -6.73
N PRO A 71 6.61 18.67 -7.18
CA PRO A 71 6.08 17.54 -6.43
C PRO A 71 6.79 17.49 -5.08
N GLU A 72 6.03 17.55 -4.00
CA GLU A 72 6.63 17.57 -2.68
C GLU A 72 6.50 16.20 -2.00
N VAL A 73 5.30 15.63 -2.03
CA VAL A 73 5.05 14.37 -1.34
C VAL A 73 4.05 13.56 -2.14
N ARG A 74 4.32 12.27 -2.26
CA ARG A 74 3.32 11.32 -2.74
C ARG A 74 2.52 10.79 -1.56
N SER A 75 1.22 10.61 -1.79
CA SER A 75 0.34 9.99 -0.82
C SER A 75 -0.43 8.86 -1.49
N VAL A 76 -0.89 7.93 -0.67
CA VAL A 76 -1.62 6.76 -1.15
C VAL A 76 -2.78 6.49 -0.21
N LYS A 77 -3.91 6.11 -0.77
CA LYS A 77 -5.06 5.67 0.01
C LYS A 77 -5.64 4.40 -0.60
N ILE A 78 -6.34 3.63 0.23
CA ILE A 78 -7.03 2.43 -0.24
C ILE A 78 -8.29 2.86 -1.00
N THR A 79 -8.65 2.08 -2.04
CA THR A 79 -9.89 2.28 -2.77
C THR A 79 -10.99 1.40 -2.18
N ALA A 80 -12.23 1.61 -2.62
CA ALA A 80 -13.33 0.74 -2.22
C ALA A 80 -13.04 -0.71 -2.64
N GLN A 81 -12.47 -0.91 -3.83
CA GLN A 81 -12.09 -2.24 -4.29
C GLN A 81 -11.00 -2.84 -3.41
N GLY A 82 -10.04 -2.03 -2.97
CA GLY A 82 -9.00 -2.48 -2.04
C GLY A 82 -9.56 -2.89 -0.70
N ILE A 83 -10.53 -2.15 -0.19
CA ILE A 83 -11.22 -2.52 1.06
C ILE A 83 -11.93 -3.85 0.89
N ASP A 84 -12.64 -4.03 -0.21
CA ASP A 84 -13.36 -5.28 -0.48
C ASP A 84 -12.38 -6.45 -0.58
N TYR A 85 -11.23 -6.24 -1.21
CA TYR A 85 -10.21 -7.28 -1.30
C TYR A 85 -9.69 -7.63 0.10
N HIS A 86 -9.35 -6.62 0.89
CA HIS A 86 -8.84 -6.82 2.26
C HIS A 86 -9.87 -7.55 3.12
N ASP A 87 -11.15 -7.27 2.92
CA ASP A 87 -12.23 -7.87 3.70
C ASP A 87 -12.61 -9.27 3.20
N GLY A 88 -11.95 -9.77 2.17
CA GLY A 88 -12.18 -11.11 1.66
C GLY A 88 -13.37 -11.24 0.74
N ARG A 89 -13.88 -10.13 0.20
CA ARG A 89 -15.05 -10.11 -0.67
C ARG A 89 -14.73 -10.34 -2.14
N LEU A 90 -13.44 -10.32 -2.49
CA LEU A 90 -12.98 -10.55 -3.85
C LEU A 90 -12.13 -11.81 -3.91
N PRO A 91 -12.00 -12.43 -5.09
CA PRO A 91 -11.12 -13.58 -5.24
C PRO A 91 -9.69 -13.24 -4.85
N GLY A 92 -8.97 -14.20 -4.31
CA GLY A 92 -7.59 -14.00 -3.91
C GLY A 92 -6.67 -13.70 -5.08
N ASP A 93 -5.62 -12.95 -4.79
CA ASP A 93 -4.58 -12.60 -5.77
C ASP A 93 -3.26 -13.23 -5.30
N ALA A 94 -2.60 -13.97 -6.19
CA ALA A 94 -1.37 -14.68 -5.85
C ALA A 94 -0.24 -13.73 -5.44
N GLY A 95 -0.32 -12.47 -5.84
CA GLY A 95 0.71 -11.47 -5.50
C GLY A 95 0.48 -10.75 -4.19
N ILE A 96 -0.61 -11.07 -3.47
CA ILE A 96 -0.96 -10.38 -2.22
C ILE A 96 -1.42 -11.41 -1.19
N HIS A 97 -0.75 -11.41 -0.04
CA HIS A 97 -1.14 -12.28 1.07
C HIS A 97 -1.87 -11.46 2.13
N VAL A 98 -3.15 -11.75 2.34
CA VAL A 98 -3.95 -11.14 3.40
C VAL A 98 -4.12 -12.17 4.50
N GLU A 99 -3.78 -11.77 5.72
CA GLU A 99 -3.88 -12.68 6.84
C GLU A 99 -5.35 -13.01 7.13
N PRO A 100 -5.64 -14.28 7.45
CA PRO A 100 -7.01 -14.67 7.81
C PRO A 100 -7.44 -13.98 9.09
N ARG A 101 -8.71 -13.68 9.16
CA ARG A 101 -9.33 -13.07 10.35
C ARG A 101 -9.72 -14.11 11.37
#